data_fd89e70e046b400007ac5e18ead15583
#
_entry.id   fd89e70e046b400007ac5e18ead15583
#
_cell.length_a   1.000
_cell.length_b   1.000
_cell.length_c   1.000
_cell.angle_alpha   90.00
_cell.angle_beta   90.00
_cell.angle_gamma   90.00
#
_symmetry.space_group_name_H-M   'P 1'
#
loop_
_entity.id
_entity.type
_entity.pdbx_description
1 polymer ?
#
loop_
_entity_poly.entity_id
_entity_poly.type
_entity_poly.pdbx_seq_one_letter_code
_entity_poly.pdbx_strand_id
1 'polypeptide(L)'
;LGTSALLTVGTLTLAGCGSQEGGANAAAAPALPKVRVFDVAAKPVSLYTELPGRTSPYLIAEVRPQVNGIIKARQFQEGGDVKAGTSLYQIDASTYQAEYASAKAILEKAQANLTSAKIRNDRFQELAKLNAVSQQERDDAYAALKQAEADVASGKAAVQSAQINLNYTKVTAPISGRIGRSSITPGALVQQGQANPLTTIQQLDPIYVDLTQSTSELLQLKRDLESGVLKSAGKDAAKVTLKLEDGSSYAQEGKLQFSDVTVDQNTGTVTLRAVFPNPKLQLLPGMYVRASLEEGVREAGILVPQKGIMRDATGAPSAFVVGQDNKVEKRSVETARAIGDQWLIAEGLQAGDRLIVEGIQKVRPGQEVEILSDSENK
;
A
#
# COMPACT_ATOMS: atom_id res chain seq x y z
N LEU A 1 31.25 -8.47 -81.62
CA LEU A 1 30.25 -8.09 -82.62
C LEU A 1 29.51 -6.88 -82.03
N GLY A 2 29.88 -5.65 -82.38
CA GLY A 2 29.73 -4.94 -83.63
C GLY A 2 28.59 -3.94 -83.41
N THR A 3 28.60 -2.79 -83.61
CA THR A 3 29.11 -1.71 -84.46
C THR A 3 28.45 -0.40 -84.02
N SER A 4 29.15 0.61 -83.71
CA SER A 4 29.48 1.74 -84.67
C SER A 4 28.32 2.67 -85.02
N ALA A 5 28.60 3.91 -84.79
CA ALA A 5 28.56 5.12 -85.67
C ALA A 5 27.35 6.01 -85.46
N LEU A 6 27.33 7.31 -85.54
CA LEU A 6 28.16 8.40 -86.09
C LEU A 6 27.46 9.74 -85.72
N LEU A 7 28.18 10.72 -85.26
CA LEU A 7 28.31 12.07 -85.77
C LEU A 7 27.10 12.74 -86.45
N THR A 8 26.69 13.92 -85.95
CA THR A 8 26.68 15.12 -86.81
C THR A 8 26.76 16.42 -85.99
N VAL A 9 27.65 17.28 -86.43
CA VAL A 9 27.97 18.65 -86.07
C VAL A 9 26.92 19.59 -86.71
N GLY A 10 26.58 20.64 -86.01
CA GLY A 10 25.76 21.73 -86.54
C GLY A 10 25.97 23.03 -85.75
N THR A 11 26.97 23.74 -86.11
CA THR A 11 27.20 25.16 -85.82
C THR A 11 26.18 26.06 -86.49
N LEU A 12 25.59 27.02 -85.71
CA LEU A 12 25.30 28.34 -86.32
C LEU A 12 25.22 29.44 -85.23
N THR A 13 26.00 30.48 -85.48
CA THR A 13 26.09 31.76 -84.84
C THR A 13 24.88 32.60 -85.13
N LEU A 14 24.45 33.50 -84.17
CA LEU A 14 24.36 34.92 -84.44
C LEU A 14 24.06 35.78 -83.21
N ALA A 15 24.63 36.88 -83.14
CA ALA A 15 24.66 37.95 -82.20
C ALA A 15 23.32 38.66 -82.03
N GLY A 16 23.06 39.22 -80.87
CA GLY A 16 22.01 40.18 -80.54
C GLY A 16 22.37 40.95 -79.30
N CYS A 17 23.00 42.10 -79.42
CA CYS A 17 23.15 43.07 -78.35
C CYS A 17 21.79 43.65 -77.96
N GLY A 18 21.49 43.65 -76.70
CA GLY A 18 20.39 44.33 -76.03
C GLY A 18 20.83 44.78 -74.67
N SER A 19 21.29 45.99 -74.56
CA SER A 19 21.53 46.71 -73.31
C SER A 19 20.21 46.83 -72.52
N GLN A 20 20.13 46.26 -71.32
CA GLN A 20 19.09 46.62 -70.39
C GLN A 20 19.71 46.90 -69.03
N GLU A 21 19.38 48.08 -68.57
CA GLU A 21 19.84 48.75 -67.36
C GLU A 21 19.71 47.94 -66.12
N GLY A 22 20.68 48.08 -65.26
CA GLY A 22 20.74 47.49 -63.93
C GLY A 22 19.62 47.96 -63.02
N GLY A 23 18.66 47.08 -62.78
CA GLY A 23 17.81 47.13 -61.60
C GLY A 23 18.58 46.48 -60.47
N ALA A 24 19.08 47.29 -59.55
CA ALA A 24 19.61 46.80 -58.30
C ALA A 24 18.49 46.04 -57.60
N ASN A 25 18.57 44.71 -57.68
CA ASN A 25 17.74 43.84 -56.87
C ASN A 25 18.17 44.09 -55.44
N ALA A 26 17.47 44.97 -54.70
CA ALA A 26 17.58 45.08 -53.25
C ALA A 26 17.30 43.68 -52.68
N ALA A 27 18.35 43.01 -52.23
CA ALA A 27 18.25 41.78 -51.51
C ALA A 27 17.28 42.07 -50.37
N ALA A 28 16.05 41.53 -50.46
CA ALA A 28 15.10 41.55 -49.36
C ALA A 28 15.85 41.01 -48.14
N ALA A 29 15.92 41.79 -47.08
CA ALA A 29 16.51 41.36 -45.83
C ALA A 29 15.88 40.00 -45.49
N PRO A 30 16.67 38.99 -45.13
CA PRO A 30 16.13 37.67 -44.81
C PRO A 30 15.05 37.82 -43.74
N ALA A 31 13.83 37.42 -44.07
CA ALA A 31 12.70 37.52 -43.14
C ALA A 31 13.07 36.79 -41.84
N LEU A 32 12.91 37.49 -40.73
CA LEU A 32 13.22 36.92 -39.42
C LEU A 32 12.41 35.64 -39.22
N PRO A 33 13.02 34.56 -38.73
CA PRO A 33 12.27 33.31 -38.43
C PRO A 33 11.24 33.58 -37.36
N LYS A 34 10.01 33.16 -37.66
CA LYS A 34 8.89 33.30 -36.75
C LYS A 34 8.88 32.13 -35.77
N VAL A 35 8.82 32.45 -34.48
CA VAL A 35 8.81 31.48 -33.37
C VAL A 35 7.63 31.72 -32.43
N ARG A 36 7.11 30.65 -31.80
CA ARG A 36 6.17 30.77 -30.69
C ARG A 36 6.93 30.52 -29.42
N VAL A 37 6.70 31.34 -28.41
CA VAL A 37 7.34 31.26 -27.10
C VAL A 37 6.34 30.88 -26.05
N PHE A 38 6.84 30.23 -24.99
CA PHE A 38 6.13 29.94 -23.74
C PHE A 38 6.80 30.75 -22.64
N ASP A 39 6.00 31.58 -21.93
CA ASP A 39 6.48 32.35 -20.80
C ASP A 39 6.68 31.46 -19.59
N VAL A 40 7.91 31.33 -19.16
CA VAL A 40 8.29 30.47 -18.02
C VAL A 40 7.85 31.16 -16.72
N ALA A 41 7.02 30.45 -15.94
CA ALA A 41 6.56 30.91 -14.65
C ALA A 41 6.89 29.92 -13.56
N ALA A 42 7.35 30.41 -12.41
CA ALA A 42 7.49 29.61 -11.22
C ALA A 42 6.12 29.53 -10.52
N LYS A 43 5.64 28.31 -10.29
CA LYS A 43 4.35 28.04 -9.61
C LYS A 43 4.53 26.90 -8.61
N PRO A 44 3.71 26.84 -7.55
CA PRO A 44 3.67 25.68 -6.69
C PRO A 44 3.26 24.44 -7.49
N VAL A 45 4.05 23.38 -7.42
CA VAL A 45 3.83 22.11 -8.12
C VAL A 45 3.81 20.99 -7.11
N SER A 46 2.66 20.34 -6.94
CA SER A 46 2.55 19.11 -6.14
C SER A 46 3.17 17.95 -6.90
N LEU A 47 4.06 17.25 -6.25
CA LEU A 47 4.74 16.07 -6.80
C LEU A 47 4.06 14.81 -6.31
N TYR A 48 3.71 13.94 -7.25
CA TYR A 48 3.10 12.65 -6.99
C TYR A 48 4.00 11.54 -7.51
N THR A 49 4.12 10.48 -6.73
CA THR A 49 4.75 9.24 -7.17
C THR A 49 3.70 8.16 -7.30
N GLU A 50 3.69 7.45 -8.45
CA GLU A 50 2.88 6.26 -8.64
C GLU A 50 3.67 5.03 -8.20
N LEU A 51 3.17 4.35 -7.18
CA LEU A 51 3.76 3.13 -6.63
C LEU A 51 2.86 1.93 -6.97
N PRO A 52 3.44 0.84 -7.48
CA PRO A 52 2.71 -0.40 -7.63
C PRO A 52 2.44 -1.01 -6.26
N GLY A 53 1.29 -1.67 -6.11
CA GLY A 53 0.92 -2.31 -4.86
C GLY A 53 -0.07 -3.44 -5.01
N ARG A 54 -0.30 -4.13 -3.90
CA ARG A 54 -1.32 -5.16 -3.77
C ARG A 54 -2.14 -4.93 -2.51
N THR A 55 -3.42 -5.24 -2.62
CA THR A 55 -4.31 -5.21 -1.47
C THR A 55 -4.08 -6.42 -0.57
N SER A 56 -4.17 -6.23 0.73
CA SER A 56 -4.12 -7.31 1.73
C SER A 56 -5.19 -7.07 2.82
N PRO A 57 -5.73 -8.13 3.43
CA PRO A 57 -6.76 -7.97 4.45
C PRO A 57 -6.22 -7.22 5.66
N TYR A 58 -7.08 -6.45 6.34
CA TYR A 58 -6.73 -5.78 7.58
C TYR A 58 -6.39 -6.78 8.70
N LEU A 59 -7.22 -7.81 8.87
CA LEU A 59 -6.97 -8.95 9.77
C LEU A 59 -7.30 -10.25 9.04
N ILE A 60 -6.51 -11.28 9.36
CA ILE A 60 -6.75 -12.65 8.91
C ILE A 60 -6.81 -13.53 10.16
N ALA A 61 -7.82 -14.36 10.26
CA ALA A 61 -7.93 -15.37 11.29
C ALA A 61 -8.18 -16.74 10.68
N GLU A 62 -7.24 -17.63 10.92
CA GLU A 62 -7.40 -19.06 10.61
C GLU A 62 -8.16 -19.74 11.75
N VAL A 63 -9.31 -20.30 11.41
CA VAL A 63 -10.13 -21.02 12.37
C VAL A 63 -9.66 -22.47 12.45
N ARG A 64 -9.09 -22.85 13.59
CA ARG A 64 -8.58 -24.20 13.86
C ARG A 64 -9.29 -24.83 15.06
N PRO A 65 -9.53 -26.15 15.08
CA PRO A 65 -10.13 -26.81 16.22
C PRO A 65 -9.17 -26.83 17.41
N GLN A 66 -9.70 -26.64 18.60
CA GLN A 66 -8.94 -26.66 19.85
C GLN A 66 -9.12 -27.98 20.63
N VAL A 67 -10.03 -28.85 20.15
CA VAL A 67 -10.28 -30.18 20.66
C VAL A 67 -10.51 -31.17 19.52
N ASN A 68 -10.32 -32.45 19.79
CA ASN A 68 -10.54 -33.51 18.82
C ASN A 68 -12.04 -33.88 18.76
N GLY A 69 -12.52 -34.37 17.61
CA GLY A 69 -13.87 -34.90 17.51
C GLY A 69 -14.44 -34.80 16.09
N ILE A 70 -15.69 -35.22 15.95
CA ILE A 70 -16.41 -35.20 14.68
C ILE A 70 -17.22 -33.92 14.57
N ILE A 71 -17.15 -33.28 13.42
CA ILE A 71 -17.99 -32.12 13.12
C ILE A 71 -19.45 -32.57 12.96
N LYS A 72 -20.32 -32.13 13.82
CA LYS A 72 -21.77 -32.40 13.73
C LYS A 72 -22.47 -31.46 12.75
N ALA A 73 -22.13 -30.18 12.78
CA ALA A 73 -22.80 -29.20 11.98
C ALA A 73 -21.88 -28.03 11.63
N ARG A 74 -22.09 -27.44 10.44
CA ARG A 74 -21.60 -26.12 10.03
C ARG A 74 -22.76 -25.13 10.17
N GLN A 75 -22.51 -24.00 10.85
CA GLN A 75 -23.56 -23.04 11.25
C GLN A 75 -23.42 -21.69 10.56
N PHE A 76 -22.69 -21.62 9.46
CA PHE A 76 -22.49 -20.41 8.67
C PHE A 76 -22.67 -20.68 7.16
N GLN A 77 -22.89 -19.62 6.40
CA GLN A 77 -22.87 -19.63 4.95
C GLN A 77 -21.49 -19.20 4.45
N GLU A 78 -20.89 -20.01 3.56
CA GLU A 78 -19.58 -19.68 2.93
C GLU A 78 -19.65 -18.40 2.12
N GLY A 79 -18.61 -17.56 2.21
CA GLY A 79 -18.59 -16.25 1.58
C GLY A 79 -19.48 -15.20 2.26
N GLY A 80 -20.17 -15.54 3.34
CA GLY A 80 -20.99 -14.61 4.12
C GLY A 80 -20.17 -13.76 5.08
N ASP A 81 -20.83 -12.80 5.72
CA ASP A 81 -20.25 -11.97 6.77
C ASP A 81 -20.58 -12.56 8.15
N VAL A 82 -19.58 -12.66 9.01
CA VAL A 82 -19.70 -13.19 10.39
C VAL A 82 -19.20 -12.15 11.39
N LYS A 83 -19.81 -12.16 12.58
CA LYS A 83 -19.37 -11.35 13.72
C LYS A 83 -18.49 -12.18 14.64
N ALA A 84 -17.54 -11.56 15.32
CA ALA A 84 -16.76 -12.19 16.38
C ALA A 84 -17.72 -12.86 17.40
N GLY A 85 -17.38 -14.10 17.83
CA GLY A 85 -18.21 -14.89 18.73
C GLY A 85 -19.34 -15.71 18.06
N THR A 86 -19.63 -15.49 16.76
CA THR A 86 -20.62 -16.31 16.03
C THR A 86 -20.16 -17.76 15.97
N SER A 87 -21.08 -18.70 16.26
CA SER A 87 -20.79 -20.14 16.16
C SER A 87 -20.64 -20.55 14.70
N LEU A 88 -19.50 -21.19 14.40
CA LEU A 88 -19.14 -21.62 13.03
C LEU A 88 -19.32 -23.12 12.85
N TYR A 89 -18.80 -23.90 13.79
CA TYR A 89 -18.90 -25.35 13.76
C TYR A 89 -19.27 -25.89 15.14
N GLN A 90 -19.98 -27.00 15.13
CA GLN A 90 -20.24 -27.79 16.33
C GLN A 90 -19.50 -29.11 16.22
N ILE A 91 -18.52 -29.33 17.08
CA ILE A 91 -17.87 -30.62 17.30
C ILE A 91 -18.76 -31.47 18.24
N ASP A 92 -18.75 -32.77 18.11
CA ASP A 92 -19.50 -33.66 19.03
C ASP A 92 -19.05 -33.42 20.47
N ALA A 93 -19.97 -32.94 21.28
CA ALA A 93 -19.71 -32.58 22.66
C ALA A 93 -19.97 -33.75 23.66
N SER A 94 -20.45 -34.91 23.19
CA SER A 94 -20.94 -35.98 24.06
C SER A 94 -19.90 -36.46 25.06
N THR A 95 -18.67 -36.72 24.64
CA THR A 95 -17.54 -37.11 25.49
C THR A 95 -17.17 -36.01 26.47
N TYR A 96 -17.07 -34.79 26.02
CA TYR A 96 -16.70 -33.62 26.85
C TYR A 96 -17.79 -33.27 27.87
N GLN A 97 -19.07 -33.50 27.54
CA GLN A 97 -20.18 -33.38 28.50
C GLN A 97 -20.08 -34.43 29.62
N ALA A 98 -19.74 -35.70 29.26
CA ALA A 98 -19.55 -36.75 30.24
C ALA A 98 -18.34 -36.47 31.15
N GLU A 99 -17.22 -35.99 30.59
CA GLU A 99 -16.04 -35.60 31.37
C GLU A 99 -16.36 -34.45 32.33
N TYR A 100 -17.09 -33.43 31.88
CA TYR A 100 -17.53 -32.32 32.72
C TYR A 100 -18.44 -32.78 33.85
N ALA A 101 -19.41 -33.65 33.56
CA ALA A 101 -20.31 -34.23 34.56
C ALA A 101 -19.54 -35.07 35.61
N SER A 102 -18.56 -35.86 35.16
CA SER A 102 -17.70 -36.67 36.05
C SER A 102 -16.86 -35.76 36.98
N ALA A 103 -16.21 -34.71 36.42
CA ALA A 103 -15.43 -33.77 37.22
C ALA A 103 -16.30 -33.05 38.27
N LYS A 104 -17.54 -32.69 37.90
CA LYS A 104 -18.49 -32.06 38.79
C LYS A 104 -18.87 -33.00 39.96
N ALA A 105 -19.14 -34.28 39.68
CA ALA A 105 -19.45 -35.28 40.72
C ALA A 105 -18.26 -35.48 41.68
N ILE A 106 -17.03 -35.48 41.18
CA ILE A 106 -15.82 -35.55 42.01
C ILE A 106 -15.71 -34.34 42.94
N LEU A 107 -15.97 -33.13 42.42
CA LEU A 107 -15.99 -31.90 43.22
C LEU A 107 -17.08 -31.96 44.32
N GLU A 108 -18.29 -32.41 44.00
CA GLU A 108 -19.38 -32.57 44.99
C GLU A 108 -19.00 -33.52 46.09
N LYS A 109 -18.35 -34.67 45.79
CA LYS A 109 -17.79 -35.60 46.77
C LYS A 109 -16.74 -34.92 47.66
N ALA A 110 -15.81 -34.14 47.06
CA ALA A 110 -14.79 -33.43 47.85
C ALA A 110 -15.43 -32.37 48.77
N GLN A 111 -16.46 -31.69 48.34
CA GLN A 111 -17.21 -30.71 49.14
C GLN A 111 -17.92 -31.36 50.32
N ALA A 112 -18.52 -32.54 50.13
CA ALA A 112 -19.13 -33.32 51.20
C ALA A 112 -18.08 -33.74 52.26
N ASN A 113 -16.91 -34.22 51.81
CA ASN A 113 -15.80 -34.57 52.69
C ASN A 113 -15.28 -33.35 53.48
N LEU A 114 -15.15 -32.19 52.81
CA LEU A 114 -14.74 -30.94 53.47
C LEU A 114 -15.73 -30.56 54.57
N THR A 115 -17.02 -30.67 54.29
CA THR A 115 -18.06 -30.38 55.29
C THR A 115 -17.90 -31.26 56.50
N SER A 116 -17.67 -32.57 56.31
CA SER A 116 -17.45 -33.52 57.39
C SER A 116 -16.17 -33.23 58.17
N ALA A 117 -15.04 -32.96 57.48
CA ALA A 117 -13.77 -32.64 58.11
C ALA A 117 -13.84 -31.32 58.89
N LYS A 118 -14.57 -30.34 58.40
CA LYS A 118 -14.80 -29.05 59.09
C LYS A 118 -15.57 -29.27 60.40
N ILE A 119 -16.71 -29.97 60.37
CA ILE A 119 -17.51 -30.29 61.58
C ILE A 119 -16.66 -31.02 62.59
N ARG A 120 -15.84 -32.00 62.16
CA ARG A 120 -14.93 -32.72 63.04
C ARG A 120 -13.89 -31.80 63.65
N ASN A 121 -13.20 -30.97 62.84
CA ASN A 121 -12.17 -30.00 63.31
C ASN A 121 -12.78 -29.03 64.36
N ASP A 122 -13.96 -28.43 64.05
CA ASP A 122 -14.61 -27.46 64.90
C ASP A 122 -14.96 -28.11 66.27
N ARG A 123 -15.45 -29.37 66.27
CA ARG A 123 -15.72 -30.15 67.48
C ARG A 123 -14.45 -30.40 68.29
N PHE A 124 -13.34 -30.82 67.68
CA PHE A 124 -12.08 -31.09 68.40
C PHE A 124 -11.47 -29.77 68.93
N GLN A 125 -11.65 -28.67 68.26
CA GLN A 125 -11.24 -27.37 68.77
C GLN A 125 -12.01 -26.95 70.04
N GLU A 126 -13.30 -27.19 70.09
CA GLU A 126 -14.09 -26.93 71.29
C GLU A 126 -13.74 -27.86 72.45
N LEU A 127 -13.54 -29.15 72.20
CA LEU A 127 -13.12 -30.10 73.18
C LEU A 127 -11.71 -29.82 73.75
N ALA A 128 -10.83 -29.35 72.94
CA ALA A 128 -9.48 -28.93 73.35
C ALA A 128 -9.51 -27.76 74.36
N LYS A 129 -10.43 -26.81 74.20
CA LYS A 129 -10.61 -25.72 75.17
C LYS A 129 -11.00 -26.22 76.57
N LEU A 130 -11.66 -27.43 76.64
CA LEU A 130 -12.07 -28.10 77.88
C LEU A 130 -11.05 -29.12 78.35
N ASN A 131 -9.85 -29.21 77.72
CA ASN A 131 -8.82 -30.22 77.96
C ASN A 131 -9.37 -31.68 77.84
N ALA A 132 -10.41 -31.93 77.04
CA ALA A 132 -11.07 -33.20 76.86
C ALA A 132 -10.49 -34.03 75.68
N VAL A 133 -9.49 -33.55 74.95
CA VAL A 133 -8.80 -34.24 73.85
C VAL A 133 -7.31 -33.93 73.86
N SER A 134 -6.50 -34.84 73.31
CA SER A 134 -5.05 -34.60 73.15
C SER A 134 -4.73 -33.58 72.10
N GLN A 135 -3.54 -32.94 72.17
CA GLN A 135 -3.04 -32.04 71.18
C GLN A 135 -2.87 -32.71 69.79
N GLN A 136 -2.45 -33.98 69.81
CA GLN A 136 -2.30 -34.77 68.57
C GLN A 136 -3.64 -34.95 67.87
N GLU A 137 -4.71 -35.29 68.52
CA GLU A 137 -6.03 -35.46 67.91
C GLU A 137 -6.56 -34.15 67.29
N ARG A 138 -6.33 -33.06 67.99
CA ARG A 138 -6.64 -31.69 67.40
C ARG A 138 -5.87 -31.41 66.14
N ASP A 139 -4.53 -31.63 66.16
CA ASP A 139 -3.65 -31.35 65.02
C ASP A 139 -3.96 -32.28 63.82
N ASP A 140 -4.32 -33.57 64.10
CA ASP A 140 -4.80 -34.51 63.09
C ASP A 140 -6.14 -34.08 62.48
N ALA A 141 -7.08 -33.56 63.25
CA ALA A 141 -8.35 -33.04 62.75
C ALA A 141 -8.15 -31.80 61.92
N TYR A 142 -7.20 -30.91 62.30
CA TYR A 142 -6.84 -29.71 61.50
C TYR A 142 -6.15 -30.09 60.20
N ALA A 143 -5.21 -31.05 60.22
CA ALA A 143 -4.54 -31.55 59.01
C ALA A 143 -5.57 -32.19 58.03
N ALA A 144 -6.54 -32.98 58.56
CA ALA A 144 -7.60 -33.54 57.72
C ALA A 144 -8.51 -32.47 57.10
N LEU A 145 -8.80 -31.37 57.82
CA LEU A 145 -9.51 -30.20 57.24
C LEU A 145 -8.72 -29.58 56.11
N LYS A 146 -7.41 -29.33 56.31
CA LYS A 146 -6.56 -28.75 55.29
C LYS A 146 -6.43 -29.63 54.05
N GLN A 147 -6.35 -30.94 54.25
CA GLN A 147 -6.36 -31.87 53.12
C GLN A 147 -7.69 -31.82 52.36
N ALA A 148 -8.84 -31.78 53.02
CA ALA A 148 -10.14 -31.69 52.39
C ALA A 148 -10.34 -30.35 51.66
N GLU A 149 -9.81 -29.23 52.20
CA GLU A 149 -9.77 -27.94 51.51
C GLU A 149 -8.98 -28.03 50.20
N ALA A 150 -7.81 -28.67 50.21
CA ALA A 150 -6.98 -28.88 49.01
C ALA A 150 -7.66 -29.76 47.96
N ASP A 151 -8.38 -30.81 48.41
CA ASP A 151 -9.15 -31.70 47.50
C ASP A 151 -10.28 -30.94 46.78
N VAL A 152 -10.98 -30.05 47.50
CA VAL A 152 -11.99 -29.18 46.88
C VAL A 152 -11.35 -28.21 45.86
N ALA A 153 -10.19 -27.65 46.18
CA ALA A 153 -9.47 -26.76 45.25
C ALA A 153 -9.06 -27.52 43.97
N SER A 154 -8.55 -28.74 44.12
CA SER A 154 -8.21 -29.63 43.00
C SER A 154 -9.44 -30.01 42.16
N GLY A 155 -10.55 -30.37 42.82
CA GLY A 155 -11.82 -30.66 42.14
C GLY A 155 -12.36 -29.47 41.35
N LYS A 156 -12.26 -28.25 41.89
CA LYS A 156 -12.65 -27.03 41.16
C LYS A 156 -11.82 -26.82 39.90
N ALA A 157 -10.51 -27.03 39.99
CA ALA A 157 -9.61 -26.91 38.85
C ALA A 157 -9.94 -27.95 37.76
N ALA A 158 -10.26 -29.20 38.16
CA ALA A 158 -10.67 -30.24 37.21
C ALA A 158 -11.98 -29.90 36.49
N VAL A 159 -13.00 -29.39 37.22
CA VAL A 159 -14.25 -28.90 36.60
C VAL A 159 -14.01 -27.77 35.61
N GLN A 160 -13.15 -26.82 35.97
CA GLN A 160 -12.81 -25.70 35.08
C GLN A 160 -12.14 -26.19 33.80
N SER A 161 -11.20 -27.12 33.90
CA SER A 161 -10.53 -27.72 32.74
C SER A 161 -11.51 -28.43 31.80
N ALA A 162 -12.38 -29.27 32.36
CA ALA A 162 -13.41 -29.97 31.59
C ALA A 162 -14.41 -29.01 30.93
N GLN A 163 -14.77 -27.92 31.61
CA GLN A 163 -15.66 -26.88 31.07
C GLN A 163 -15.01 -26.15 29.89
N ILE A 164 -13.71 -25.84 29.96
CA ILE A 164 -12.95 -25.21 28.86
C ILE A 164 -12.97 -26.12 27.63
N ASN A 165 -12.68 -27.40 27.80
CA ASN A 165 -12.71 -28.39 26.71
C ASN A 165 -14.11 -28.53 26.10
N LEU A 166 -15.15 -28.54 26.92
CA LEU A 166 -16.54 -28.55 26.47
C LEU A 166 -16.88 -27.28 25.67
N ASN A 167 -16.43 -26.13 26.12
CA ASN A 167 -16.64 -24.88 25.39
C ASN A 167 -15.92 -24.87 24.00
N TYR A 168 -14.76 -25.50 23.92
CA TYR A 168 -14.00 -25.62 22.64
C TYR A 168 -14.67 -26.54 21.62
N THR A 169 -15.67 -27.36 22.01
CA THR A 169 -16.48 -28.09 21.05
C THR A 169 -17.34 -27.17 20.18
N LYS A 170 -17.60 -25.93 20.65
CA LYS A 170 -18.26 -24.89 19.90
C LYS A 170 -17.22 -23.95 19.31
N VAL A 171 -16.89 -24.17 18.05
CA VAL A 171 -15.90 -23.35 17.34
C VAL A 171 -16.55 -22.03 16.93
N THR A 172 -16.02 -20.91 17.43
CA THR A 172 -16.55 -19.57 17.19
C THR A 172 -15.60 -18.72 16.35
N ALA A 173 -16.14 -17.68 15.72
CA ALA A 173 -15.36 -16.70 14.95
C ALA A 173 -14.49 -15.84 15.88
N PRO A 174 -13.15 -15.82 15.73
CA PRO A 174 -12.27 -15.00 16.57
C PRO A 174 -12.33 -13.51 16.21
N ILE A 175 -12.65 -13.19 14.96
CA ILE A 175 -12.79 -11.80 14.44
C ILE A 175 -14.09 -11.68 13.66
N SER A 176 -14.54 -10.42 13.47
CA SER A 176 -15.60 -10.11 12.51
C SER A 176 -15.01 -9.94 11.12
N GLY A 177 -15.72 -10.40 10.09
CA GLY A 177 -15.27 -10.27 8.71
C GLY A 177 -15.97 -11.25 7.78
N ARG A 178 -15.48 -11.36 6.56
CA ARG A 178 -15.97 -12.29 5.56
C ARG A 178 -15.33 -13.65 5.73
N ILE A 179 -16.16 -14.67 5.89
CA ILE A 179 -15.71 -16.06 6.05
C ILE A 179 -15.52 -16.70 4.68
N GLY A 180 -14.42 -17.42 4.53
CA GLY A 180 -14.09 -18.17 3.33
C GLY A 180 -14.89 -19.47 3.21
N ARG A 181 -14.47 -20.31 2.27
CA ARG A 181 -15.01 -21.67 2.12
C ARG A 181 -14.58 -22.55 3.31
N SER A 182 -15.41 -23.51 3.64
CA SER A 182 -15.05 -24.58 4.59
C SER A 182 -14.12 -25.60 3.92
N SER A 183 -13.05 -25.98 4.58
CA SER A 183 -12.16 -27.06 4.13
C SER A 183 -12.66 -28.45 4.50
N ILE A 184 -13.73 -28.53 5.31
CA ILE A 184 -14.29 -29.77 5.84
C ILE A 184 -15.82 -29.79 5.72
N THR A 185 -16.37 -31.00 5.78
CA THR A 185 -17.82 -31.25 5.78
C THR A 185 -18.29 -31.83 7.12
N PRO A 186 -19.57 -31.69 7.48
CA PRO A 186 -20.14 -32.43 8.59
C PRO A 186 -19.87 -33.95 8.47
N GLY A 187 -19.55 -34.61 9.59
CA GLY A 187 -19.08 -35.97 9.62
C GLY A 187 -17.56 -36.16 9.61
N ALA A 188 -16.80 -35.14 9.24
CA ALA A 188 -15.34 -35.21 9.26
C ALA A 188 -14.77 -35.23 10.68
N LEU A 189 -13.72 -36.02 10.90
CA LEU A 189 -12.92 -36.01 12.11
C LEU A 189 -11.92 -34.88 12.07
N VAL A 190 -11.86 -34.10 13.12
CA VAL A 190 -10.89 -33.01 13.29
C VAL A 190 -9.99 -33.26 14.50
N GLN A 191 -8.78 -32.74 14.44
CA GLN A 191 -7.77 -32.88 15.47
C GLN A 191 -7.31 -31.51 15.98
N GLN A 192 -7.07 -31.43 17.28
CA GLN A 192 -6.52 -30.23 17.91
C GLN A 192 -5.24 -29.75 17.19
N GLY A 193 -5.21 -28.47 16.80
CA GLY A 193 -4.03 -27.87 16.21
C GLY A 193 -3.63 -28.40 14.83
N GLN A 194 -4.53 -29.10 14.12
CA GLN A 194 -4.25 -29.60 12.76
C GLN A 194 -3.70 -28.51 11.82
N ALA A 195 -2.82 -28.88 10.89
CA ALA A 195 -2.14 -27.93 9.99
C ALA A 195 -3.10 -27.16 9.08
N ASN A 196 -4.14 -27.83 8.57
CA ASN A 196 -5.12 -27.20 7.70
C ASN A 196 -6.23 -26.55 8.54
N PRO A 197 -6.48 -25.24 8.36
CA PRO A 197 -7.58 -24.58 9.06
C PRO A 197 -8.93 -25.07 8.55
N LEU A 198 -9.95 -25.02 9.40
CA LEU A 198 -11.34 -25.34 9.02
C LEU A 198 -11.90 -24.34 8.02
N THR A 199 -11.57 -23.09 8.20
CA THR A 199 -11.90 -21.95 7.36
C THR A 199 -11.03 -20.76 7.72
N THR A 200 -11.04 -19.70 6.90
CA THR A 200 -10.35 -18.44 7.19
C THR A 200 -11.36 -17.31 7.20
N ILE A 201 -11.23 -16.41 8.15
CA ILE A 201 -12.02 -15.17 8.22
C ILE A 201 -11.11 -14.00 7.91
N GLN A 202 -11.56 -13.10 7.05
CA GLN A 202 -10.79 -11.92 6.63
C GLN A 202 -11.60 -10.66 6.89
N GLN A 203 -11.00 -9.72 7.59
CA GLN A 203 -11.56 -8.36 7.71
C GLN A 203 -11.13 -7.56 6.50
N LEU A 204 -12.11 -7.09 5.70
CA LEU A 204 -11.90 -6.40 4.43
C LEU A 204 -12.20 -4.89 4.51
N ASP A 205 -12.79 -4.43 5.58
CA ASP A 205 -13.03 -3.01 5.86
C ASP A 205 -12.56 -2.69 7.29
N PRO A 206 -11.55 -1.81 7.43
CA PRO A 206 -10.69 -1.28 6.35
C PRO A 206 -9.85 -2.37 5.68
N ILE A 207 -9.14 -2.02 4.59
CA ILE A 207 -8.23 -2.91 3.87
C ILE A 207 -6.84 -2.29 3.79
N TYR A 208 -5.81 -3.11 3.82
CA TYR A 208 -4.43 -2.69 3.57
C TYR A 208 -4.11 -2.68 2.09
N VAL A 209 -3.23 -1.77 1.71
CA VAL A 209 -2.53 -1.76 0.43
C VAL A 209 -1.03 -1.72 0.72
N ASP A 210 -0.35 -2.76 0.31
CA ASP A 210 1.10 -2.89 0.43
C ASP A 210 1.72 -2.37 -0.86
N LEU A 211 2.46 -1.25 -0.77
CA LEU A 211 3.09 -0.52 -1.86
C LEU A 211 4.57 -0.81 -1.85
N THR A 212 5.17 -0.97 -3.02
CA THR A 212 6.59 -1.22 -3.15
C THR A 212 7.30 0.01 -3.69
N GLN A 213 8.32 0.49 -2.98
CA GLN A 213 9.15 1.63 -3.38
C GLN A 213 10.63 1.26 -3.38
N SER A 214 11.38 1.75 -4.37
CA SER A 214 12.83 1.60 -4.40
C SER A 214 13.52 2.38 -3.28
N THR A 215 14.56 1.79 -2.67
CA THR A 215 15.37 2.49 -1.65
C THR A 215 16.06 3.73 -2.19
N SER A 216 16.45 3.74 -3.47
CA SER A 216 17.06 4.91 -4.12
C SER A 216 16.10 6.10 -4.19
N GLU A 217 14.82 5.85 -4.55
CA GLU A 217 13.77 6.89 -4.59
C GLU A 217 13.44 7.39 -3.19
N LEU A 218 13.34 6.49 -2.20
CA LEU A 218 13.11 6.86 -0.81
C LEU A 218 14.23 7.74 -0.25
N LEU A 219 15.50 7.42 -0.56
CA LEU A 219 16.64 8.23 -0.15
C LEU A 219 16.68 9.59 -0.85
N GLN A 220 16.27 9.65 -2.12
CA GLN A 220 16.14 10.93 -2.84
C GLN A 220 15.06 11.80 -2.21
N LEU A 221 13.89 11.23 -1.95
CA LEU A 221 12.78 11.94 -1.28
C LEU A 221 13.20 12.51 0.09
N LYS A 222 13.94 11.73 0.89
CA LYS A 222 14.48 12.21 2.18
C LYS A 222 15.41 13.41 1.99
N ARG A 223 16.35 13.34 1.04
CA ARG A 223 17.27 14.46 0.75
C ARG A 223 16.52 15.72 0.31
N ASP A 224 15.51 15.57 -0.55
CA ASP A 224 14.72 16.69 -1.07
C ASP A 224 13.89 17.37 0.03
N LEU A 225 13.39 16.59 1.00
CA LEU A 225 12.72 17.11 2.20
C LEU A 225 13.70 17.80 3.17
N GLU A 226 14.86 17.21 3.43
CA GLU A 226 15.88 17.75 4.32
C GLU A 226 16.51 19.04 3.80
N SER A 227 16.71 19.12 2.47
CA SER A 227 17.25 20.33 1.81
C SER A 227 16.20 21.45 1.67
N GLY A 228 14.92 21.19 1.97
CA GLY A 228 13.82 22.15 1.82
C GLY A 228 13.38 22.40 0.38
N VAL A 229 13.86 21.61 -0.58
CA VAL A 229 13.40 21.63 -1.99
C VAL A 229 11.94 21.21 -2.06
N LEU A 230 11.55 20.25 -1.20
CA LEU A 230 10.18 19.83 -0.99
C LEU A 230 9.70 20.25 0.39
N LYS A 231 8.48 20.79 0.46
CA LYS A 231 7.79 20.97 1.72
C LYS A 231 6.86 19.78 1.95
N SER A 232 6.92 19.20 3.15
CA SER A 232 6.01 18.14 3.55
C SER A 232 4.55 18.61 3.43
N ALA A 233 3.69 17.77 2.88
CA ALA A 233 2.26 18.06 2.70
C ALA A 233 1.46 18.13 4.02
N GLY A 234 2.10 18.00 5.18
CA GLY A 234 1.52 18.13 6.53
C GLY A 234 1.97 17.01 7.49
N LYS A 235 1.70 17.21 8.79
CA LYS A 235 2.07 16.27 9.86
C LYS A 235 1.19 15.02 9.92
N ASP A 236 0.03 15.03 9.27
CA ASP A 236 -0.89 13.90 9.26
C ASP A 236 -0.64 13.06 8.00
N ALA A 237 -0.40 11.79 8.21
CA ALA A 237 -0.17 10.71 7.25
C ALA A 237 -0.47 11.07 5.78
N ALA A 238 0.54 11.00 4.93
CA ALA A 238 0.40 11.34 3.51
C ALA A 238 -0.84 10.68 2.90
N LYS A 239 -1.66 11.48 2.25
CA LYS A 239 -2.85 11.01 1.54
C LYS A 239 -2.44 10.16 0.35
N VAL A 240 -3.12 9.05 0.18
CA VAL A 240 -2.88 8.10 -0.90
C VAL A 240 -4.16 7.91 -1.68
N THR A 241 -4.10 8.04 -3.00
CA THR A 241 -5.21 7.70 -3.89
C THR A 241 -4.87 6.45 -4.68
N LEU A 242 -5.89 5.68 -5.09
CA LEU A 242 -5.69 4.45 -5.84
C LEU A 242 -6.29 4.54 -7.24
N LYS A 243 -5.58 3.97 -8.20
CA LYS A 243 -6.09 3.54 -9.50
C LYS A 243 -6.18 2.03 -9.50
N LEU A 244 -7.33 1.52 -9.87
CA LEU A 244 -7.58 0.09 -10.03
C LEU A 244 -6.98 -0.42 -11.35
N GLU A 245 -6.95 -1.74 -11.52
CA GLU A 245 -6.38 -2.38 -12.71
C GLU A 245 -7.11 -2.01 -14.00
N ASP A 246 -8.41 -1.73 -13.93
CA ASP A 246 -9.24 -1.25 -15.04
C ASP A 246 -9.02 0.22 -15.40
N GLY A 247 -8.12 0.93 -14.68
CA GLY A 247 -7.83 2.35 -14.86
C GLY A 247 -8.79 3.28 -14.12
N SER A 248 -9.83 2.78 -13.48
CA SER A 248 -10.74 3.59 -12.67
C SER A 248 -10.08 4.08 -11.40
N SER A 249 -10.46 5.27 -10.92
CA SER A 249 -10.00 5.80 -9.65
C SER A 249 -10.89 5.28 -8.51
N TYR A 250 -10.27 4.80 -7.43
CA TYR A 250 -10.98 4.43 -6.22
C TYR A 250 -11.47 5.69 -5.49
N ALA A 251 -12.75 5.70 -5.10
CA ALA A 251 -13.40 6.90 -4.59
C ALA A 251 -12.96 7.33 -3.17
N GLN A 252 -12.38 6.41 -2.39
CA GLN A 252 -11.95 6.68 -1.02
C GLN A 252 -10.45 6.94 -0.97
N GLU A 253 -10.04 8.02 -0.27
CA GLU A 253 -8.64 8.28 0.03
C GLU A 253 -8.16 7.38 1.16
N GLY A 254 -6.95 6.86 1.02
CA GLY A 254 -6.24 6.13 2.06
C GLY A 254 -5.25 7.00 2.81
N LYS A 255 -4.75 6.44 3.89
CA LYS A 255 -3.69 7.05 4.71
C LYS A 255 -2.49 6.12 4.75
N LEU A 256 -1.31 6.66 4.48
CA LEU A 256 -0.07 5.94 4.69
C LEU A 256 0.11 5.72 6.20
N GLN A 257 0.13 4.47 6.64
CA GLN A 257 0.19 4.14 8.06
C GLN A 257 1.61 3.83 8.52
N PHE A 258 2.37 3.15 7.68
CA PHE A 258 3.66 2.58 8.06
C PHE A 258 4.58 2.44 6.84
N SER A 259 5.89 2.67 7.07
CA SER A 259 6.97 2.27 6.18
C SER A 259 7.73 1.15 6.89
N ASP A 260 7.87 0.00 6.26
CA ASP A 260 8.73 -1.05 6.78
C ASP A 260 10.16 -0.49 6.90
N VAL A 261 10.83 -0.82 8.02
CA VAL A 261 12.24 -0.44 8.21
C VAL A 261 13.19 -1.43 7.56
N THR A 262 12.66 -2.53 7.01
CA THR A 262 13.45 -3.60 6.41
C THR A 262 13.42 -3.48 4.89
N VAL A 263 14.60 -3.51 4.29
CA VAL A 263 14.78 -3.57 2.84
C VAL A 263 14.77 -5.04 2.41
N ASP A 264 13.97 -5.38 1.42
CA ASP A 264 14.07 -6.70 0.78
C ASP A 264 15.40 -6.79 0.03
N GLN A 265 16.25 -7.75 0.45
CA GLN A 265 17.62 -7.88 -0.05
C GLN A 265 17.70 -8.33 -1.51
N ASN A 266 16.65 -8.98 -2.04
CA ASN A 266 16.64 -9.48 -3.41
C ASN A 266 16.24 -8.38 -4.40
N THR A 267 15.35 -7.49 -3.99
CA THR A 267 14.77 -6.46 -4.87
C THR A 267 15.28 -5.06 -4.57
N GLY A 268 15.89 -4.81 -3.41
CA GLY A 268 16.31 -3.49 -2.96
C GLY A 268 15.14 -2.54 -2.71
N THR A 269 13.96 -3.07 -2.40
CA THR A 269 12.75 -2.28 -2.20
C THR A 269 12.30 -2.27 -0.75
N VAL A 270 11.52 -1.26 -0.40
CA VAL A 270 10.86 -1.09 0.89
C VAL A 270 9.36 -1.20 0.70
N THR A 271 8.67 -1.84 1.63
CA THR A 271 7.21 -1.91 1.63
C THR A 271 6.62 -0.76 2.44
N LEU A 272 5.75 0.00 1.82
CA LEU A 272 4.93 1.02 2.45
C LEU A 272 3.51 0.48 2.61
N ARG A 273 2.90 0.62 3.77
CA ARG A 273 1.54 0.17 4.02
C ARG A 273 0.59 1.35 4.17
N ALA A 274 -0.45 1.35 3.37
CA ALA A 274 -1.54 2.31 3.46
C ALA A 274 -2.85 1.62 3.85
N VAL A 275 -3.71 2.33 4.58
CA VAL A 275 -5.04 1.87 5.01
C VAL A 275 -6.10 2.59 4.22
N PHE A 276 -7.04 1.83 3.68
CA PHE A 276 -8.16 2.35 2.90
C PHE A 276 -9.49 1.90 3.50
N PRO A 277 -10.49 2.80 3.64
CA PRO A 277 -11.85 2.41 3.89
C PRO A 277 -12.38 1.58 2.72
N ASN A 278 -13.09 0.48 2.98
CA ASN A 278 -13.61 -0.40 1.94
C ASN A 278 -15.06 -0.83 2.23
N PRO A 279 -15.98 0.12 2.50
CA PRO A 279 -17.34 -0.21 2.95
C PRO A 279 -18.15 -0.95 1.90
N LYS A 280 -17.85 -0.80 0.62
CA LYS A 280 -18.50 -1.50 -0.48
C LYS A 280 -17.81 -2.81 -0.87
N LEU A 281 -16.74 -3.20 -0.18
CA LEU A 281 -15.94 -4.39 -0.45
C LEU A 281 -15.48 -4.50 -1.93
N GLN A 282 -15.21 -3.35 -2.56
CA GLN A 282 -14.72 -3.29 -3.94
C GLN A 282 -13.27 -3.75 -4.05
N LEU A 283 -12.47 -3.47 -3.02
CA LEU A 283 -11.10 -3.95 -2.93
C LEU A 283 -11.11 -5.35 -2.33
N LEU A 284 -10.64 -6.33 -3.09
CA LEU A 284 -10.49 -7.70 -2.64
C LEU A 284 -9.01 -8.00 -2.40
N PRO A 285 -8.67 -8.86 -1.44
CA PRO A 285 -7.28 -9.24 -1.17
C PRO A 285 -6.57 -9.79 -2.40
N GLY A 286 -5.33 -9.36 -2.63
CA GLY A 286 -4.51 -9.80 -3.75
C GLY A 286 -4.68 -8.98 -5.03
N MET A 287 -5.64 -8.03 -5.10
CA MET A 287 -5.81 -7.16 -6.27
C MET A 287 -4.57 -6.29 -6.48
N TYR A 288 -4.16 -6.15 -7.74
CA TYR A 288 -3.15 -5.19 -8.14
C TYR A 288 -3.76 -3.78 -8.21
N VAL A 289 -3.03 -2.81 -7.67
CA VAL A 289 -3.42 -1.40 -7.66
C VAL A 289 -2.22 -0.51 -7.90
N ARG A 290 -2.44 0.71 -8.38
CA ARG A 290 -1.44 1.76 -8.42
C ARG A 290 -1.85 2.84 -7.44
N ALA A 291 -0.97 3.12 -6.50
CA ALA A 291 -1.20 4.19 -5.54
C ALA A 291 -0.47 5.44 -5.99
N SER A 292 -1.14 6.58 -5.94
CA SER A 292 -0.53 7.88 -6.10
C SER A 292 -0.35 8.51 -4.74
N LEU A 293 0.90 8.71 -4.37
CA LEU A 293 1.33 9.29 -3.11
C LEU A 293 1.82 10.72 -3.37
N GLU A 294 1.31 11.70 -2.63
CA GLU A 294 1.82 13.06 -2.66
C GLU A 294 3.13 13.12 -1.86
N GLU A 295 4.25 13.35 -2.56
CA GLU A 295 5.59 13.44 -1.96
C GLU A 295 5.81 14.79 -1.27
N GLY A 296 5.23 15.85 -1.84
CA GLY A 296 5.35 17.20 -1.35
C GLY A 296 5.06 18.25 -2.41
N VAL A 297 5.23 19.52 -2.05
CA VAL A 297 5.01 20.66 -2.92
C VAL A 297 6.33 21.39 -3.18
N ARG A 298 6.70 21.56 -4.44
CA ARG A 298 7.80 22.44 -4.86
C ARG A 298 7.24 23.84 -5.10
N GLU A 299 7.48 24.79 -4.19
CA GLU A 299 6.84 26.12 -4.22
C GLU A 299 7.20 26.94 -5.46
N ALA A 300 8.43 26.83 -5.94
CA ALA A 300 8.94 27.52 -7.11
C ALA A 300 9.24 26.52 -8.24
N GLY A 301 8.31 25.62 -8.55
CA GLY A 301 8.46 24.65 -9.64
C GLY A 301 8.31 25.33 -11.00
N ILE A 302 9.22 25.05 -11.93
CA ILE A 302 9.16 25.50 -13.32
C ILE A 302 8.71 24.33 -14.18
N LEU A 303 7.50 24.44 -14.75
CA LEU A 303 6.96 23.47 -15.69
C LEU A 303 6.99 24.06 -17.10
N VAL A 304 7.58 23.32 -18.04
CA VAL A 304 7.65 23.73 -19.43
C VAL A 304 7.16 22.62 -20.37
N PRO A 305 6.52 22.95 -21.49
CA PRO A 305 6.09 21.96 -22.49
C PRO A 305 7.26 21.10 -22.97
N GLN A 306 7.09 19.80 -23.09
CA GLN A 306 8.14 18.87 -23.51
C GLN A 306 8.70 19.23 -24.89
N LYS A 307 7.89 19.79 -25.78
CA LYS A 307 8.29 20.24 -27.12
C LYS A 307 9.31 21.40 -27.12
N GLY A 308 9.47 22.12 -26.00
CA GLY A 308 10.46 23.18 -25.85
C GLY A 308 11.86 22.70 -25.47
N ILE A 309 12.01 21.43 -25.09
CA ILE A 309 13.27 20.83 -24.66
C ILE A 309 13.83 19.92 -25.75
N MET A 310 15.04 20.25 -26.19
CA MET A 310 15.78 19.46 -27.17
C MET A 310 16.82 18.60 -26.46
N ARG A 311 17.18 17.48 -27.08
CA ARG A 311 18.34 16.68 -26.65
C ARG A 311 19.39 16.71 -27.76
N ASP A 312 20.63 16.96 -27.38
CA ASP A 312 21.74 16.91 -28.32
C ASP A 312 22.16 15.46 -28.67
N ALA A 313 23.17 15.29 -29.50
CA ALA A 313 23.67 13.98 -29.92
C ALA A 313 24.20 13.13 -28.75
N THR A 314 24.53 13.76 -27.63
CA THR A 314 24.97 13.08 -26.40
C THR A 314 23.81 12.76 -25.46
N GLY A 315 22.58 13.20 -25.80
CA GLY A 315 21.39 13.06 -24.98
C GLY A 315 21.20 14.18 -23.93
N ALA A 316 22.11 15.15 -23.88
CA ALA A 316 22.03 16.27 -22.94
C ALA A 316 20.84 17.19 -23.26
N PRO A 317 19.96 17.52 -22.30
CA PRO A 317 18.82 18.39 -22.53
C PRO A 317 19.26 19.84 -22.64
N SER A 318 18.66 20.55 -23.61
CA SER A 318 18.90 21.99 -23.83
C SER A 318 17.60 22.66 -24.29
N ALA A 319 17.52 23.98 -24.08
CA ALA A 319 16.39 24.82 -24.46
C ALA A 319 16.87 26.03 -25.25
N PHE A 320 16.03 26.51 -26.16
CA PHE A 320 16.21 27.83 -26.77
C PHE A 320 15.31 28.84 -26.07
N VAL A 321 15.89 29.90 -25.57
CA VAL A 321 15.20 31.05 -24.99
C VAL A 321 15.41 32.29 -25.80
N VAL A 322 14.43 33.18 -25.82
CA VAL A 322 14.54 34.49 -26.50
C VAL A 322 15.00 35.52 -25.49
N GLY A 323 16.20 36.03 -25.64
CA GLY A 323 16.77 37.10 -24.82
C GLY A 323 16.07 38.45 -24.97
N GLN A 324 16.56 39.48 -24.26
CA GLN A 324 15.98 40.83 -24.28
C GLN A 324 16.07 41.50 -25.66
N ASP A 325 17.10 41.15 -26.44
CA ASP A 325 17.32 41.69 -27.80
C ASP A 325 16.60 40.87 -28.90
N ASN A 326 15.61 40.04 -28.55
CA ASN A 326 14.96 39.08 -29.43
C ASN A 326 15.93 38.09 -30.13
N LYS A 327 17.09 37.84 -29.52
CA LYS A 327 18.07 36.87 -30.01
C LYS A 327 17.90 35.53 -29.29
N VAL A 328 18.10 34.47 -30.05
CA VAL A 328 18.03 33.10 -29.54
C VAL A 328 19.27 32.75 -28.73
N GLU A 329 19.09 32.36 -27.50
CA GLU A 329 20.12 31.80 -26.61
C GLU A 329 19.90 30.31 -26.43
N LYS A 330 20.96 29.51 -26.58
CA LYS A 330 20.93 28.09 -26.17
C LYS A 330 21.35 27.98 -24.71
N ARG A 331 20.48 27.44 -23.89
CA ARG A 331 20.77 27.13 -22.48
C ARG A 331 20.77 25.63 -22.22
N SER A 332 21.73 25.15 -21.47
CA SER A 332 21.70 23.82 -20.91
C SER A 332 20.66 23.79 -19.80
N VAL A 333 19.83 22.77 -19.77
CA VAL A 333 18.78 22.62 -18.77
C VAL A 333 18.89 21.24 -18.09
N GLU A 334 18.53 21.15 -16.85
CA GLU A 334 18.40 19.89 -16.15
C GLU A 334 16.92 19.60 -15.94
N THR A 335 16.45 18.46 -16.46
CA THR A 335 15.06 18.01 -16.30
C THR A 335 14.95 17.06 -15.14
N ALA A 336 14.09 17.35 -14.12
CA ALA A 336 13.88 16.50 -12.96
C ALA A 336 12.96 15.32 -13.30
N ARG A 337 11.72 15.60 -13.72
CA ARG A 337 10.73 14.58 -14.11
C ARG A 337 9.70 15.11 -15.09
N ALA A 338 9.03 14.20 -15.80
CA ALA A 338 7.88 14.54 -16.63
C ALA A 338 6.61 14.57 -15.77
N ILE A 339 5.77 15.58 -15.97
CA ILE A 339 4.45 15.72 -15.35
C ILE A 339 3.45 15.99 -16.48
N GLY A 340 2.69 14.96 -16.85
CA GLY A 340 1.82 15.03 -18.02
C GLY A 340 2.62 15.29 -19.31
N ASP A 341 2.29 16.37 -20.02
CA ASP A 341 2.96 16.84 -21.25
C ASP A 341 4.08 17.85 -21.01
N GLN A 342 4.45 18.09 -19.75
CA GLN A 342 5.44 19.08 -19.33
C GLN A 342 6.65 18.42 -18.64
N TRP A 343 7.79 19.10 -18.70
CA TRP A 343 8.98 18.79 -17.91
C TRP A 343 9.06 19.71 -16.70
N LEU A 344 9.27 19.14 -15.53
CA LEU A 344 9.72 19.89 -14.37
C LEU A 344 11.22 20.14 -14.51
N ILE A 345 11.62 21.40 -14.51
CA ILE A 345 13.02 21.83 -14.65
C ILE A 345 13.66 21.92 -13.27
N ALA A 346 14.83 21.26 -13.13
CA ALA A 346 15.66 21.38 -11.95
C ALA A 346 16.51 22.63 -12.00
N GLU A 347 17.24 22.84 -13.11
CA GLU A 347 18.17 23.95 -13.32
C GLU A 347 18.18 24.42 -14.79
N GLY A 348 18.61 25.64 -15.02
CA GLY A 348 18.87 26.19 -16.36
C GLY A 348 17.82 27.14 -16.91
N LEU A 349 16.62 27.22 -16.34
CA LEU A 349 15.58 28.21 -16.67
C LEU A 349 15.16 28.99 -15.42
N GLN A 350 14.72 30.23 -15.65
CA GLN A 350 14.24 31.15 -14.61
C GLN A 350 12.83 31.66 -14.95
N ALA A 351 12.10 32.08 -13.94
CA ALA A 351 10.81 32.74 -14.13
C ALA A 351 11.03 34.05 -14.94
N GLY A 352 10.23 34.26 -16.00
CA GLY A 352 10.35 35.37 -16.94
C GLY A 352 11.13 35.03 -18.21
N ASP A 353 11.75 33.84 -18.30
CA ASP A 353 12.35 33.39 -19.57
C ASP A 353 11.27 33.12 -20.62
N ARG A 354 11.56 33.42 -21.88
CA ARG A 354 10.71 33.14 -23.04
C ARG A 354 11.24 31.93 -23.79
N LEU A 355 10.70 30.75 -23.48
CA LEU A 355 11.10 29.46 -24.05
C LEU A 355 10.49 29.27 -25.42
N ILE A 356 11.30 28.97 -26.44
CA ILE A 356 10.80 28.65 -27.78
C ILE A 356 10.18 27.25 -27.78
N VAL A 357 8.91 27.18 -28.16
CA VAL A 357 8.14 25.90 -28.19
C VAL A 357 7.77 25.51 -29.63
N GLU A 358 7.77 26.46 -30.58
CA GLU A 358 7.55 26.17 -32.01
C GLU A 358 8.54 26.98 -32.86
N GLY A 359 8.96 26.42 -33.99
CA GLY A 359 9.95 27.04 -34.88
C GLY A 359 11.41 26.75 -34.50
N ILE A 360 11.65 25.87 -33.51
CA ILE A 360 12.98 25.50 -32.99
C ILE A 360 13.95 25.10 -34.11
N GLN A 361 13.47 24.36 -35.13
CA GLN A 361 14.30 23.89 -36.25
C GLN A 361 14.72 25.00 -37.23
N LYS A 362 14.08 26.18 -37.15
CA LYS A 362 14.31 27.33 -38.06
C LYS A 362 15.30 28.34 -37.50
N VAL A 363 15.73 28.17 -36.26
CA VAL A 363 16.55 29.16 -35.54
C VAL A 363 17.91 28.61 -35.16
N ARG A 364 18.89 29.51 -35.01
CA ARG A 364 20.23 29.20 -34.52
C ARG A 364 20.59 30.11 -33.37
N PRO A 365 21.44 29.69 -32.43
CA PRO A 365 21.94 30.55 -31.39
C PRO A 365 22.52 31.85 -31.92
N GLY A 366 22.17 32.98 -31.30
CA GLY A 366 22.58 34.34 -31.72
C GLY A 366 21.71 34.97 -32.83
N GLN A 367 20.78 34.23 -33.42
CA GLN A 367 19.89 34.73 -34.48
C GLN A 367 18.72 35.52 -33.87
N GLU A 368 18.39 36.64 -34.51
CA GLU A 368 17.22 37.44 -34.19
C GLU A 368 15.96 36.78 -34.73
N VAL A 369 14.86 36.81 -33.92
CA VAL A 369 13.59 36.13 -34.22
C VAL A 369 12.40 37.05 -34.03
N GLU A 370 11.34 36.79 -34.79
CA GLU A 370 10.02 37.41 -34.64
C GLU A 370 9.14 36.49 -33.77
N ILE A 371 8.65 37.03 -32.63
CA ILE A 371 7.77 36.28 -31.72
C ILE A 371 6.35 36.41 -32.25
N LEU A 372 5.71 35.25 -32.53
CA LEU A 372 4.29 35.20 -32.84
C LEU A 372 3.48 35.36 -31.56
N SER A 373 2.63 36.40 -31.52
CA SER A 373 1.67 36.56 -30.42
C SER A 373 0.55 35.53 -30.53
N ASP A 374 0.01 35.05 -29.37
CA ASP A 374 -1.05 34.01 -29.28
C ASP A 374 -2.40 34.39 -29.95
N SER A 375 -2.50 35.50 -30.66
CA SER A 375 -3.76 36.01 -31.22
C SER A 375 -4.17 35.42 -32.59
N GLU A 376 -3.42 34.46 -33.16
CA GLU A 376 -3.71 33.91 -34.50
C GLU A 376 -4.20 32.44 -34.51
N ASN A 377 -4.84 31.98 -33.48
CA ASN A 377 -5.59 30.71 -33.59
C ASN A 377 -6.90 30.77 -32.77
N LYS A 378 -7.94 31.31 -33.42
CA LYS A 378 -9.32 31.03 -33.10
C LYS A 378 -9.87 30.04 -34.10
#